data_df650a1c04bf03c52d3fc9cf9b0f6e3f
#
_entry.id   df650a1c04bf03c52d3fc9cf9b0f6e3f
#
_cell.length_a   1.000
_cell.length_b   1.000
_cell.length_c   1.000
_cell.angle_alpha   90.00
_cell.angle_beta   90.00
_cell.angle_gamma   90.00
#
_symmetry.space_group_name_H-M   'P 1'
#
loop_
_entity.id
_entity.type
_entity.pdbx_description
1 polymer ?
#
loop_
_entity_poly.entity_id
_entity_poly.type
_entity_poly.pdbx_seq_one_letter_code
_entity_poly.pdbx_strand_id
1 'polypeptide(L)'
;MPFDKLVFDFAPWSMSKAKLALQCPFAFNLKYVQRISEKKADKSSANRIGVAVHEVLEDVIKGMPIKSAYQKGMAKHQLTSVEMDESLAMMHNVQTFMERLAVFKRERDVTEQHVEKKFGLDKDLHPVAFFGNTVFFRGVWDLCLRAQSKYLIIIDHKTGQAKIDISQYEDQLRMYAIAGVRVFEGIEGVQAALNYIQGDTGMVWDKMHKPEQIQTEFIEWFEGFLNNAATCATRTHAHPGYWCGYCAYVSACPIKATATEK
;
A
#
# COMPACT_ATOMS: atom_id res chain seq x y z
N MET A 1 9.12 -15.56 17.22
CA MET A 1 9.15 -14.09 17.15
C MET A 1 8.63 -13.50 18.45
N PRO A 2 9.32 -12.55 19.06
CA PRO A 2 8.93 -11.97 20.34
C PRO A 2 7.91 -10.83 20.16
N PHE A 3 6.74 -11.15 19.58
CA PHE A 3 5.64 -10.19 19.60
C PHE A 3 5.04 -10.08 20.98
N ASP A 4 4.81 -8.86 21.43
CA ASP A 4 4.06 -8.59 22.65
C ASP A 4 2.61 -9.10 22.53
N LYS A 5 2.03 -9.51 23.67
CA LYS A 5 0.65 -9.99 23.69
C LYS A 5 -0.33 -9.02 23.02
N LEU A 6 -0.13 -7.71 23.19
CA LEU A 6 -0.96 -6.67 22.59
C LEU A 6 -1.02 -6.71 21.06
N VAL A 7 0.03 -7.22 20.40
CA VAL A 7 0.05 -7.32 18.93
C VAL A 7 -1.04 -8.27 18.44
N PHE A 8 -1.30 -9.36 19.18
CA PHE A 8 -2.32 -10.35 18.83
C PHE A 8 -3.75 -9.84 19.07
N ASP A 9 -3.96 -8.97 20.05
CA ASP A 9 -5.26 -8.38 20.35
C ASP A 9 -5.82 -7.55 19.18
N PHE A 10 -4.93 -7.02 18.35
CA PHE A 10 -5.27 -6.18 17.20
C PHE A 10 -5.10 -6.91 15.84
N ALA A 11 -4.73 -8.19 15.81
CA ALA A 11 -4.64 -8.94 14.54
C ALA A 11 -6.02 -9.09 13.87
N PRO A 12 -6.12 -9.26 12.53
CA PRO A 12 -5.00 -9.16 11.60
C PRO A 12 -4.52 -7.72 11.37
N TRP A 13 -3.22 -7.60 11.26
CA TRP A 13 -2.58 -6.34 10.91
C TRP A 13 -2.52 -6.13 9.40
N SER A 14 -2.33 -4.89 9.00
CA SER A 14 -1.89 -4.47 7.67
C SER A 14 -1.02 -3.23 7.81
N MET A 15 -0.24 -2.89 6.80
CA MET A 15 0.59 -1.69 6.84
C MET A 15 -0.23 -0.42 7.15
N SER A 16 -1.36 -0.23 6.48
CA SER A 16 -2.24 0.92 6.72
C SER A 16 -2.83 0.95 8.14
N LYS A 17 -3.14 -0.23 8.69
CA LYS A 17 -3.64 -0.34 10.08
C LYS A 17 -2.57 0.02 11.10
N ALA A 18 -1.36 -0.49 10.93
CA ALA A 18 -0.23 -0.18 11.81
C ALA A 18 0.17 1.30 11.72
N LYS A 19 0.29 1.84 10.50
CA LYS A 19 0.57 3.28 10.30
C LYS A 19 -0.49 4.16 10.96
N LEU A 20 -1.78 3.83 10.86
CA LEU A 20 -2.83 4.61 11.51
C LEU A 20 -2.70 4.62 13.04
N ALA A 21 -2.33 3.47 13.66
CA ALA A 21 -2.09 3.39 15.10
C ALA A 21 -0.95 4.31 15.53
N LEU A 22 0.15 4.32 14.77
CA LEU A 22 1.31 5.16 15.02
C LEU A 22 1.03 6.66 14.78
N GLN A 23 0.26 6.97 13.74
CA GLN A 23 -0.06 8.36 13.38
C GLN A 23 -1.07 8.99 14.34
N CYS A 24 -2.17 8.30 14.64
CA CYS A 24 -3.21 8.83 15.49
C CYS A 24 -3.99 7.71 16.20
N PRO A 25 -3.64 7.40 17.46
CA PRO A 25 -4.35 6.40 18.26
C PRO A 25 -5.86 6.64 18.35
N PHE A 26 -6.29 7.89 18.42
CA PHE A 26 -7.72 8.24 18.44
C PHE A 26 -8.43 7.79 17.16
N ALA A 27 -7.89 8.10 16.00
CA ALA A 27 -8.45 7.67 14.70
C ALA A 27 -8.43 6.14 14.57
N PHE A 28 -7.36 5.49 15.03
CA PHE A 28 -7.28 4.03 15.09
C PHE A 28 -8.40 3.45 15.96
N ASN A 29 -8.61 4.00 17.15
CA ASN A 29 -9.67 3.54 18.07
C ASN A 29 -11.06 3.66 17.43
N LEU A 30 -11.38 4.80 16.81
CA LEU A 30 -12.65 4.98 16.12
C LEU A 30 -12.85 3.95 15.01
N LYS A 31 -11.82 3.72 14.19
CA LYS A 31 -11.91 2.84 13.02
C LYS A 31 -11.96 1.37 13.38
N TYR A 32 -11.03 0.89 14.21
CA TYR A 32 -10.77 -0.53 14.40
C TYR A 32 -11.31 -1.11 15.70
N VAL A 33 -11.49 -0.28 16.74
CA VAL A 33 -12.03 -0.70 18.03
C VAL A 33 -13.53 -0.42 18.09
N GLN A 34 -13.94 0.83 17.91
CA GLN A 34 -15.34 1.23 17.91
C GLN A 34 -16.09 0.94 16.61
N ARG A 35 -15.35 0.65 15.53
CA ARG A 35 -15.88 0.33 14.19
C ARG A 35 -16.81 1.41 13.62
N ILE A 36 -16.50 2.67 13.90
CA ILE A 36 -17.23 3.81 13.35
C ILE A 36 -16.91 3.90 11.85
N SER A 37 -17.96 3.89 11.03
CA SER A 37 -17.82 4.01 9.57
C SER A 37 -17.23 5.37 9.20
N GLU A 38 -16.27 5.37 8.27
CA GLU A 38 -15.81 6.59 7.63
C GLU A 38 -16.96 7.24 6.86
N LYS A 39 -17.21 8.52 7.08
CA LYS A 39 -18.24 9.23 6.29
C LYS A 39 -17.74 9.35 4.85
N LYS A 40 -18.59 8.93 3.89
CA LYS A 40 -18.24 9.02 2.45
C LYS A 40 -17.90 10.44 1.99
N ALA A 41 -18.52 11.45 2.61
CA ALA A 41 -18.28 12.86 2.33
C ALA A 41 -16.87 13.35 2.73
N ASP A 42 -16.17 12.61 3.57
CA ASP A 42 -14.85 13.02 4.10
C ASP A 42 -13.67 12.47 3.26
N LYS A 43 -13.95 11.68 2.20
CA LYS A 43 -12.90 11.25 1.27
C LYS A 43 -12.49 12.42 0.39
N SER A 44 -11.21 12.79 0.44
CA SER A 44 -10.67 13.82 -0.44
C SER A 44 -10.78 13.43 -1.92
N SER A 45 -10.86 14.42 -2.80
CA SER A 45 -10.81 14.24 -4.26
C SER A 45 -9.60 13.37 -4.66
N ALA A 46 -8.41 13.68 -4.13
CA ALA A 46 -7.20 12.90 -4.38
C ALA A 46 -7.34 11.40 -4.03
N ASN A 47 -8.06 11.07 -2.95
CA ASN A 47 -8.30 9.67 -2.57
C ASN A 47 -9.25 8.97 -3.56
N ARG A 48 -10.32 9.64 -4.02
CA ARG A 48 -11.25 9.06 -5.00
C ARG A 48 -10.57 8.84 -6.35
N ILE A 49 -9.82 9.84 -6.83
CA ILE A 49 -9.02 9.74 -8.06
C ILE A 49 -8.01 8.60 -7.91
N GLY A 50 -7.29 8.54 -6.78
CA GLY A 50 -6.30 7.50 -6.52
C GLY A 50 -6.87 6.10 -6.67
N VAL A 51 -7.98 5.81 -6.00
CA VAL A 51 -8.63 4.48 -6.08
C VAL A 51 -9.10 4.18 -7.50
N ALA A 52 -9.68 5.16 -8.21
CA ALA A 52 -10.13 4.97 -9.59
C ALA A 52 -8.98 4.70 -10.56
N VAL A 53 -7.86 5.43 -10.43
CA VAL A 53 -6.67 5.25 -11.28
C VAL A 53 -5.97 3.91 -11.00
N HIS A 54 -5.92 3.45 -9.74
CA HIS A 54 -5.42 2.11 -9.40
C HIS A 54 -6.25 1.03 -10.10
N GLU A 55 -7.58 1.13 -10.11
CA GLU A 55 -8.43 0.17 -10.82
C GLU A 55 -8.20 0.21 -12.34
N VAL A 56 -8.01 1.41 -12.91
CA VAL A 56 -7.65 1.52 -14.34
C VAL A 56 -6.33 0.80 -14.64
N LEU A 57 -5.31 1.00 -13.81
CA LEU A 57 -4.02 0.32 -13.95
C LEU A 57 -4.18 -1.20 -13.86
N GLU A 58 -4.91 -1.68 -12.86
CA GLU A 58 -5.21 -3.11 -12.70
C GLU A 58 -5.82 -3.70 -13.97
N ASP A 59 -6.88 -3.06 -14.49
CA ASP A 59 -7.58 -3.52 -15.69
C ASP A 59 -6.68 -3.48 -16.93
N VAL A 60 -5.88 -2.42 -17.10
CA VAL A 60 -4.96 -2.28 -18.25
C VAL A 60 -3.83 -3.30 -18.20
N ILE A 61 -3.24 -3.55 -17.03
CA ILE A 61 -2.21 -4.57 -16.86
C ILE A 61 -2.77 -5.98 -17.14
N LYS A 62 -4.05 -6.21 -16.86
CA LYS A 62 -4.79 -7.44 -17.19
C LYS A 62 -5.21 -7.53 -18.66
N GLY A 63 -4.93 -6.52 -19.47
CA GLY A 63 -5.16 -6.53 -20.92
C GLY A 63 -6.39 -5.76 -21.40
N MET A 64 -7.09 -5.04 -20.54
CA MET A 64 -8.18 -4.17 -20.98
C MET A 64 -7.62 -2.94 -21.71
N PRO A 65 -8.24 -2.50 -22.84
CA PRO A 65 -7.86 -1.24 -23.48
C PRO A 65 -8.00 -0.05 -22.52
N ILE A 66 -7.00 0.86 -22.50
CA ILE A 66 -6.95 2.00 -21.55
C ILE A 66 -8.26 2.81 -21.56
N LYS A 67 -8.81 3.10 -22.74
CA LYS A 67 -10.07 3.86 -22.86
C LYS A 67 -11.22 3.16 -22.14
N SER A 68 -11.33 1.84 -22.29
CA SER A 68 -12.40 1.04 -21.66
C SER A 68 -12.21 0.94 -20.15
N ALA A 69 -10.95 0.71 -19.69
CA ALA A 69 -10.61 0.69 -18.29
C ALA A 69 -10.89 2.04 -17.62
N TYR A 70 -10.52 3.14 -18.27
CA TYR A 70 -10.79 4.50 -17.79
C TYR A 70 -12.30 4.73 -17.63
N GLN A 71 -13.10 4.48 -18.66
CA GLN A 71 -14.55 4.66 -18.60
C GLN A 71 -15.20 3.85 -17.47
N LYS A 72 -14.78 2.59 -17.32
CA LYS A 72 -15.25 1.69 -16.25
C LYS A 72 -14.88 2.24 -14.85
N GLY A 73 -13.61 2.60 -14.64
CA GLY A 73 -13.13 3.11 -13.35
C GLY A 73 -13.82 4.40 -12.94
N MET A 74 -13.94 5.37 -13.87
CA MET A 74 -14.59 6.66 -13.59
C MET A 74 -16.07 6.49 -13.24
N ALA A 75 -16.80 5.66 -13.98
CA ALA A 75 -18.20 5.37 -13.72
C ALA A 75 -18.41 4.67 -12.36
N LYS A 76 -17.60 3.66 -12.05
CA LYS A 76 -17.70 2.92 -10.80
C LYS A 76 -17.46 3.79 -9.57
N HIS A 77 -16.48 4.68 -9.63
CA HIS A 77 -16.12 5.55 -8.51
C HIS A 77 -16.87 6.88 -8.49
N GLN A 78 -17.78 7.11 -9.45
CA GLN A 78 -18.65 8.29 -9.53
C GLN A 78 -17.86 9.60 -9.42
N LEU A 79 -16.77 9.71 -10.19
CA LEU A 79 -15.94 10.91 -10.18
C LEU A 79 -16.72 12.08 -10.79
N THR A 80 -16.50 13.27 -10.24
CA THR A 80 -17.00 14.54 -10.80
C THR A 80 -16.26 14.87 -12.10
N SER A 81 -16.77 15.81 -12.90
CA SER A 81 -16.11 16.27 -14.14
C SER A 81 -14.68 16.77 -13.87
N VAL A 82 -14.48 17.54 -12.81
CA VAL A 82 -13.15 18.04 -12.42
C VAL A 82 -12.20 16.88 -12.08
N GLU A 83 -12.66 15.90 -11.31
CA GLU A 83 -11.85 14.71 -10.95
C GLU A 83 -11.57 13.83 -12.17
N MET A 84 -12.49 13.77 -13.12
CA MET A 84 -12.26 13.08 -14.39
C MET A 84 -11.19 13.77 -15.22
N ASP A 85 -11.19 15.10 -15.31
CA ASP A 85 -10.15 15.86 -16.02
C ASP A 85 -8.77 15.67 -15.38
N GLU A 86 -8.69 15.74 -14.04
CA GLU A 86 -7.45 15.46 -13.31
C GLU A 86 -6.95 14.03 -13.54
N SER A 87 -7.84 13.05 -13.52
CA SER A 87 -7.47 11.64 -13.74
C SER A 87 -7.10 11.35 -15.21
N LEU A 88 -7.72 12.05 -16.17
CA LEU A 88 -7.41 11.90 -17.59
C LEU A 88 -5.96 12.32 -17.91
N ALA A 89 -5.45 13.36 -17.26
CA ALA A 89 -4.05 13.77 -17.38
C ALA A 89 -3.06 12.66 -16.99
N MET A 90 -3.47 11.72 -16.13
CA MET A 90 -2.63 10.59 -15.71
C MET A 90 -2.60 9.46 -16.75
N MET A 91 -3.54 9.41 -17.70
CA MET A 91 -3.65 8.29 -18.65
C MET A 91 -2.48 8.21 -19.63
N HIS A 92 -1.84 9.31 -19.95
CA HIS A 92 -0.59 9.31 -20.72
C HIS A 92 0.52 8.55 -19.96
N ASN A 93 0.63 8.77 -18.66
CA ASN A 93 1.62 8.07 -17.84
C ASN A 93 1.28 6.58 -17.64
N VAL A 94 -0.01 6.23 -17.61
CA VAL A 94 -0.43 4.81 -17.65
C VAL A 94 0.04 4.16 -18.95
N GLN A 95 -0.16 4.82 -20.10
CA GLN A 95 0.32 4.31 -21.39
C GLN A 95 1.84 4.12 -21.39
N THR A 96 2.58 5.16 -20.99
CA THR A 96 4.05 5.13 -20.90
C THR A 96 4.54 4.03 -19.96
N PHE A 97 3.87 3.83 -18.82
CA PHE A 97 4.18 2.75 -17.91
C PHE A 97 4.00 1.38 -18.58
N MET A 98 2.91 1.18 -19.30
CA MET A 98 2.65 -0.10 -19.99
C MET A 98 3.71 -0.42 -21.05
N GLU A 99 4.15 0.58 -21.80
CA GLU A 99 5.23 0.43 -22.79
C GLU A 99 6.55 0.04 -22.11
N ARG A 100 6.92 0.75 -21.04
CA ARG A 100 8.11 0.44 -20.22
C ARG A 100 8.01 -0.94 -19.57
N LEU A 101 6.83 -1.30 -19.06
CA LEU A 101 6.60 -2.62 -18.46
C LEU A 101 6.78 -3.74 -19.48
N ALA A 102 6.33 -3.57 -20.72
CA ALA A 102 6.51 -4.56 -21.78
C ALA A 102 8.00 -4.76 -22.13
N VAL A 103 8.78 -3.68 -22.19
CA VAL A 103 10.23 -3.74 -22.39
C VAL A 103 10.91 -4.42 -21.21
N PHE A 104 10.60 -3.96 -19.98
CA PHE A 104 11.16 -4.52 -18.75
C PHE A 104 10.91 -6.03 -18.62
N LYS A 105 9.69 -6.49 -18.91
CA LYS A 105 9.34 -7.92 -18.84
C LYS A 105 10.19 -8.75 -19.79
N ARG A 106 10.45 -8.26 -20.99
CA ARG A 106 11.29 -8.94 -21.97
C ARG A 106 12.77 -8.95 -21.57
N GLU A 107 13.30 -7.81 -21.14
CA GLU A 107 14.72 -7.67 -20.77
C GLU A 107 15.08 -8.41 -19.49
N ARG A 108 14.15 -8.56 -18.58
CA ARG A 108 14.32 -9.25 -17.30
C ARG A 108 13.84 -10.68 -17.28
N ASP A 109 13.45 -11.23 -18.44
CA ASP A 109 12.93 -12.59 -18.53
C ASP A 109 11.86 -12.86 -17.45
N VAL A 110 10.77 -12.06 -17.48
CA VAL A 110 9.68 -12.19 -16.52
C VAL A 110 8.85 -13.43 -16.85
N THR A 111 8.83 -14.38 -15.93
CA THR A 111 8.16 -15.68 -16.07
C THR A 111 6.76 -15.70 -15.44
N GLU A 112 6.52 -14.87 -14.44
CA GLU A 112 5.22 -14.78 -13.77
C GLU A 112 4.84 -13.30 -13.53
N GLN A 113 3.54 -13.01 -13.63
CA GLN A 113 2.96 -11.71 -13.34
C GLN A 113 1.70 -11.88 -12.48
N HIS A 114 1.63 -11.14 -11.39
CA HIS A 114 0.47 -11.09 -10.50
C HIS A 114 0.05 -9.64 -10.31
N VAL A 115 -1.24 -9.36 -10.49
CA VAL A 115 -1.85 -8.03 -10.34
C VAL A 115 -2.83 -8.11 -9.18
N GLU A 116 -2.78 -7.13 -8.26
CA GLU A 116 -3.60 -7.09 -7.05
C GLU A 116 -3.52 -8.41 -6.25
N LYS A 117 -2.29 -8.95 -6.16
CA LYS A 117 -2.08 -10.23 -5.46
C LYS A 117 -2.17 -10.04 -3.95
N LYS A 118 -3.20 -10.64 -3.38
CA LYS A 118 -3.40 -10.70 -1.93
C LYS A 118 -2.47 -11.71 -1.28
N PHE A 119 -1.91 -11.33 -0.13
CA PHE A 119 -1.16 -12.25 0.73
C PHE A 119 -1.62 -12.16 2.18
N GLY A 120 -1.57 -13.28 2.87
CA GLY A 120 -1.74 -13.39 4.31
C GLY A 120 -0.57 -14.15 4.91
N LEU A 121 -0.14 -13.74 6.09
CA LEU A 121 0.88 -14.40 6.89
C LEU A 121 0.33 -14.70 8.27
N ASP A 122 0.63 -15.88 8.82
CA ASP A 122 0.33 -16.19 10.20
C ASP A 122 1.35 -15.54 11.18
N LYS A 123 1.22 -15.81 12.47
CA LYS A 123 2.12 -15.27 13.50
C LYS A 123 3.59 -15.70 13.35
N ASP A 124 3.86 -16.79 12.67
CA ASP A 124 5.19 -17.31 12.40
C ASP A 124 5.68 -16.93 10.99
N LEU A 125 4.94 -16.03 10.33
CA LEU A 125 5.13 -15.54 8.96
C LEU A 125 5.03 -16.63 7.89
N HIS A 126 4.31 -17.72 8.14
CA HIS A 126 3.98 -18.66 7.08
C HIS A 126 2.80 -18.14 6.24
N PRO A 127 2.82 -18.41 4.93
CA PRO A 127 1.71 -18.03 4.04
C PRO A 127 0.41 -18.72 4.45
N VAL A 128 -0.65 -17.91 4.57
CA VAL A 128 -2.02 -18.38 4.87
C VAL A 128 -3.03 -17.66 4.00
N ALA A 129 -4.27 -18.15 3.98
CA ALA A 129 -5.34 -17.49 3.24
C ALA A 129 -5.59 -16.07 3.78
N PHE A 130 -5.75 -15.10 2.86
CA PHE A 130 -5.93 -13.66 3.18
C PHE A 130 -7.07 -13.36 4.17
N PHE A 131 -8.15 -14.15 4.13
CA PHE A 131 -9.28 -14.08 5.05
C PHE A 131 -9.33 -15.25 6.04
N GLY A 132 -8.23 -16.00 6.18
CA GLY A 132 -8.15 -17.14 7.09
C GLY A 132 -8.20 -16.71 8.56
N ASN A 133 -8.65 -17.62 9.43
CA ASN A 133 -8.74 -17.37 10.87
C ASN A 133 -7.37 -17.24 11.55
N THR A 134 -6.32 -17.75 10.92
CA THR A 134 -4.94 -17.70 11.42
C THR A 134 -4.16 -16.52 10.88
N VAL A 135 -4.78 -15.68 10.03
CA VAL A 135 -4.07 -14.54 9.44
C VAL A 135 -3.71 -13.53 10.54
N PHE A 136 -2.42 -13.24 10.64
CA PHE A 136 -1.83 -12.29 11.58
C PHE A 136 -1.48 -10.96 10.90
N PHE A 137 -0.90 -11.02 9.71
CA PHE A 137 -0.61 -9.87 8.87
C PHE A 137 -1.07 -10.13 7.44
N ARG A 138 -1.55 -9.09 6.76
CA ARG A 138 -2.00 -9.21 5.36
C ARG A 138 -1.78 -7.94 4.57
N GLY A 139 -1.64 -8.10 3.27
CA GLY A 139 -1.48 -6.99 2.34
C GLY A 139 -1.84 -7.38 0.92
N VAL A 140 -1.73 -6.40 0.04
CA VAL A 140 -1.93 -6.57 -1.40
C VAL A 140 -0.75 -5.93 -2.11
N TRP A 141 -0.21 -6.60 -3.12
CA TRP A 141 0.75 -6.01 -4.05
C TRP A 141 0.01 -5.56 -5.31
N ASP A 142 0.18 -4.31 -5.71
CA ASP A 142 -0.44 -3.79 -6.92
C ASP A 142 0.04 -4.57 -8.15
N LEU A 143 1.36 -4.73 -8.27
CA LEU A 143 1.97 -5.55 -9.32
C LEU A 143 3.19 -6.30 -8.76
N CYS A 144 3.24 -7.60 -9.00
CA CYS A 144 4.35 -8.44 -8.61
C CYS A 144 4.80 -9.28 -9.81
N LEU A 145 6.09 -9.25 -10.10
CA LEU A 145 6.72 -9.92 -11.25
C LEU A 145 7.80 -10.87 -10.75
N ARG A 146 7.86 -12.09 -11.29
CA ARG A 146 8.97 -13.00 -11.09
C ARG A 146 9.88 -12.94 -12.30
N ALA A 147 11.11 -12.49 -12.11
CA ALA A 147 12.11 -12.35 -13.15
C ALA A 147 13.17 -13.45 -13.03
N GLN A 148 13.59 -14.03 -14.16
CA GLN A 148 14.58 -15.12 -14.22
C GLN A 148 14.27 -16.28 -13.26
N SER A 149 12.99 -16.52 -12.97
CA SER A 149 12.48 -17.53 -12.03
C SER A 149 12.98 -17.41 -10.58
N LYS A 150 13.76 -16.39 -10.22
CA LYS A 150 14.43 -16.26 -8.93
C LYS A 150 14.41 -14.85 -8.29
N TYR A 151 14.13 -13.82 -9.06
CA TYR A 151 14.02 -12.45 -8.52
C TYR A 151 12.56 -12.02 -8.47
N LEU A 152 12.17 -11.43 -7.36
CA LEU A 152 10.85 -10.86 -7.18
C LEU A 152 10.92 -9.34 -7.32
N ILE A 153 10.14 -8.79 -8.22
CA ILE A 153 10.00 -7.35 -8.44
C ILE A 153 8.60 -6.95 -8.01
N ILE A 154 8.51 -6.04 -7.04
CA ILE A 154 7.23 -5.56 -6.51
C ILE A 154 7.09 -4.09 -6.85
N ILE A 155 6.05 -3.73 -7.58
CA ILE A 155 5.77 -2.37 -8.00
C ILE A 155 4.49 -1.91 -7.32
N ASP A 156 4.59 -0.82 -6.57
CA ASP A 156 3.48 -0.17 -5.91
C ASP A 156 3.17 1.15 -6.63
N HIS A 157 1.92 1.31 -7.04
CA HIS A 157 1.49 2.47 -7.80
C HIS A 157 1.14 3.64 -6.88
N LYS A 158 1.56 4.85 -7.24
CA LYS A 158 1.27 6.08 -6.49
C LYS A 158 0.66 7.12 -7.43
N THR A 159 -0.50 7.63 -7.05
CA THR A 159 -1.22 8.67 -7.80
C THR A 159 -0.93 10.09 -7.28
N GLY A 160 -0.11 10.21 -6.24
CA GLY A 160 0.39 11.50 -5.75
C GLY A 160 1.59 12.00 -6.56
N GLN A 161 2.03 13.22 -6.24
CA GLN A 161 3.23 13.79 -6.85
C GLN A 161 4.45 12.92 -6.56
N ALA A 162 5.27 12.75 -7.58
CA ALA A 162 6.47 11.96 -7.47
C ALA A 162 7.47 12.56 -6.48
N LYS A 163 8.06 11.69 -5.66
CA LYS A 163 9.13 12.03 -4.73
C LYS A 163 10.32 11.14 -5.02
N ILE A 164 11.49 11.73 -5.10
CA ILE A 164 12.76 11.01 -5.26
C ILE A 164 13.10 10.27 -3.97
N ASP A 165 12.76 10.87 -2.82
CA ASP A 165 12.93 10.26 -1.50
C ASP A 165 11.79 9.28 -1.22
N ILE A 166 12.13 7.99 -1.17
CA ILE A 166 11.22 6.88 -0.86
C ILE A 166 11.14 6.54 0.62
N SER A 167 11.86 7.25 1.50
CA SER A 167 11.96 6.95 2.93
C SER A 167 10.58 6.84 3.62
N GLN A 168 9.62 7.67 3.21
CA GLN A 168 8.24 7.61 3.72
C GLN A 168 7.50 6.30 3.39
N TYR A 169 7.99 5.52 2.42
CA TYR A 169 7.43 4.24 2.00
C TYR A 169 8.29 3.05 2.40
N GLU A 170 9.47 3.28 3.00
CA GLU A 170 10.43 2.24 3.35
C GLU A 170 9.79 1.11 4.16
N ASP A 171 8.96 1.45 5.15
CA ASP A 171 8.20 0.46 5.93
C ASP A 171 7.33 -0.44 5.07
N GLN A 172 6.67 0.13 4.06
CA GLN A 172 5.82 -0.62 3.14
C GLN A 172 6.64 -1.53 2.24
N LEU A 173 7.76 -1.04 1.72
CA LEU A 173 8.65 -1.79 0.84
C LEU A 173 9.33 -2.94 1.58
N ARG A 174 9.80 -2.71 2.83
CA ARG A 174 10.32 -3.78 3.70
C ARG A 174 9.27 -4.87 3.95
N MET A 175 8.03 -4.48 4.24
CA MET A 175 6.96 -5.45 4.46
C MET A 175 6.65 -6.25 3.20
N TYR A 176 6.67 -5.61 2.04
CA TYR A 176 6.53 -6.31 0.77
C TYR A 176 7.64 -7.32 0.52
N ALA A 177 8.88 -6.97 0.87
CA ALA A 177 10.01 -7.88 0.75
C ALA A 177 9.89 -9.10 1.69
N ILE A 178 9.49 -8.88 2.96
CA ILE A 178 9.22 -9.98 3.90
C ILE A 178 8.16 -10.92 3.33
N ALA A 179 7.02 -10.39 2.92
CA ALA A 179 5.95 -11.21 2.36
C ALA A 179 6.39 -11.93 1.07
N GLY A 180 7.21 -11.27 0.24
CA GLY A 180 7.72 -11.84 -1.00
C GLY A 180 8.51 -13.12 -0.80
N VAL A 181 9.49 -13.13 0.10
CA VAL A 181 10.30 -14.32 0.39
C VAL A 181 9.54 -15.41 1.14
N ARG A 182 8.38 -15.10 1.71
CA ARG A 182 7.51 -16.07 2.39
C ARG A 182 6.50 -16.71 1.46
N VAL A 183 5.98 -15.94 0.50
CA VAL A 183 4.91 -16.37 -0.40
C VAL A 183 5.45 -17.07 -1.63
N PHE A 184 6.67 -16.72 -2.07
CA PHE A 184 7.29 -17.29 -3.26
C PHE A 184 8.53 -18.11 -2.87
N GLU A 185 8.58 -19.34 -3.34
CA GLU A 185 9.73 -20.23 -3.12
C GLU A 185 10.86 -19.92 -4.11
N GLY A 186 12.10 -20.21 -3.70
CA GLY A 186 13.29 -20.10 -4.56
C GLY A 186 13.65 -18.66 -4.95
N ILE A 187 13.29 -17.67 -4.13
CA ILE A 187 13.64 -16.27 -4.38
C ILE A 187 15.07 -16.01 -3.88
N GLU A 188 15.93 -15.50 -4.75
CA GLU A 188 17.31 -15.09 -4.47
C GLU A 188 17.46 -13.58 -4.22
N GLY A 189 16.43 -12.80 -4.56
CA GLY A 189 16.40 -11.36 -4.29
C GLY A 189 15.04 -10.75 -4.51
N VAL A 190 14.74 -9.71 -3.72
CA VAL A 190 13.53 -8.91 -3.85
C VAL A 190 13.90 -7.46 -4.09
N GLN A 191 13.31 -6.86 -5.11
CA GLN A 191 13.44 -5.44 -5.39
C GLN A 191 12.05 -4.82 -5.45
N ALA A 192 11.86 -3.71 -4.74
CA ALA A 192 10.62 -2.95 -4.80
C ALA A 192 10.79 -1.65 -5.58
N ALA A 193 9.71 -1.14 -6.14
CA ALA A 193 9.67 0.15 -6.80
C ALA A 193 8.35 0.87 -6.52
N LEU A 194 8.40 2.19 -6.52
CA LEU A 194 7.24 3.06 -6.55
C LEU A 194 7.05 3.56 -7.98
N ASN A 195 5.89 3.32 -8.55
CA ASN A 195 5.52 3.86 -9.86
C ASN A 195 4.58 5.05 -9.68
N TYR A 196 5.11 6.25 -9.91
CA TYR A 196 4.33 7.48 -9.81
C TYR A 196 3.60 7.75 -11.13
N ILE A 197 2.27 7.79 -11.04
CA ILE A 197 1.39 8.04 -12.20
C ILE A 197 1.17 9.54 -12.43
N GLN A 198 1.35 10.37 -11.41
CA GLN A 198 1.28 11.82 -11.56
C GLN A 198 2.69 12.39 -11.76
N GLY A 199 2.96 12.98 -12.92
CA GLY A 199 4.25 13.60 -13.28
C GLY A 199 5.20 12.66 -14.04
N ASP A 200 6.36 13.19 -14.46
CA ASP A 200 7.28 12.54 -15.41
C ASP A 200 8.35 11.63 -14.77
N THR A 201 8.36 11.48 -13.46
CA THR A 201 9.45 10.79 -12.74
C THR A 201 9.48 9.26 -12.95
N GLY A 202 8.38 8.67 -13.39
CA GLY A 202 8.33 7.23 -13.65
C GLY A 202 8.55 6.39 -12.39
N MET A 203 9.36 5.33 -12.51
CA MET A 203 9.63 4.41 -11.40
C MET A 203 10.84 4.85 -10.56
N VAL A 204 10.66 4.87 -9.24
CA VAL A 204 11.74 5.05 -8.27
C VAL A 204 12.01 3.70 -7.61
N TRP A 205 13.23 3.21 -7.76
CA TRP A 205 13.63 1.88 -7.35
C TRP A 205 14.26 1.90 -5.96
N ASP A 206 13.87 0.95 -5.12
CA ASP A 206 14.66 0.54 -3.97
C ASP A 206 15.83 -0.35 -4.42
N LYS A 207 16.80 -0.58 -3.53
CA LYS A 207 17.88 -1.53 -3.79
C LYS A 207 17.36 -2.97 -3.79
N MET A 208 18.11 -3.87 -4.41
CA MET A 208 17.86 -5.31 -4.32
C MET A 208 18.23 -5.81 -2.92
N HIS A 209 17.30 -6.51 -2.27
CA HIS A 209 17.50 -7.13 -0.97
C HIS A 209 17.63 -8.64 -1.09
N LYS A 210 18.61 -9.22 -0.43
CA LYS A 210 18.80 -10.67 -0.37
C LYS A 210 17.93 -11.30 0.71
N PRO A 211 17.50 -12.57 0.54
CA PRO A 211 16.68 -13.27 1.53
C PRO A 211 17.28 -13.28 2.93
N GLU A 212 18.62 -13.40 3.06
CA GLU A 212 19.29 -13.42 4.36
C GLU A 212 19.12 -12.09 5.10
N GLN A 213 19.26 -10.96 4.41
CA GLN A 213 19.01 -9.63 4.97
C GLN A 213 17.54 -9.48 5.38
N ILE A 214 16.62 -9.94 4.54
CA ILE A 214 15.18 -9.85 4.83
C ILE A 214 14.83 -10.69 6.07
N GLN A 215 15.40 -11.89 6.19
CA GLN A 215 15.14 -12.81 7.29
C GLN A 215 15.75 -12.37 8.63
N THR A 216 16.71 -11.46 8.62
CA THR A 216 17.33 -10.91 9.84
C THR A 216 16.86 -9.50 10.10
N GLU A 217 17.40 -8.50 9.39
CA GLU A 217 17.19 -7.08 9.64
C GLU A 217 15.71 -6.64 9.48
N PHE A 218 15.02 -7.15 8.43
CA PHE A 218 13.65 -6.71 8.18
C PHE A 218 12.66 -7.36 9.12
N ILE A 219 12.90 -8.59 9.56
CA ILE A 219 12.05 -9.25 10.54
C ILE A 219 12.22 -8.60 11.91
N GLU A 220 13.44 -8.28 12.34
CA GLU A 220 13.68 -7.56 13.59
C GLU A 220 13.00 -6.19 13.58
N TRP A 221 13.17 -5.44 12.49
CA TRP A 221 12.44 -4.18 12.30
C TRP A 221 10.91 -4.38 12.38
N PHE A 222 10.36 -5.41 11.72
CA PHE A 222 8.93 -5.68 11.68
C PHE A 222 8.35 -5.99 13.06
N GLU A 223 9.06 -6.74 13.88
CA GLU A 223 8.70 -6.99 15.27
C GLU A 223 8.61 -5.70 16.07
N GLY A 224 9.64 -4.86 16.01
CA GLY A 224 9.66 -3.55 16.67
C GLY A 224 8.56 -2.62 16.17
N PHE A 225 8.34 -2.58 14.86
CA PHE A 225 7.30 -1.77 14.23
C PHE A 225 5.89 -2.16 14.70
N LEU A 226 5.56 -3.46 14.73
CA LEU A 226 4.24 -3.92 15.18
C LEU A 226 4.05 -3.79 16.69
N ASN A 227 5.06 -4.07 17.51
CA ASN A 227 4.98 -3.86 18.96
C ASN A 227 4.72 -2.39 19.30
N ASN A 228 5.39 -1.47 18.60
CA ASN A 228 5.14 -0.04 18.76
C ASN A 228 3.73 0.36 18.29
N ALA A 229 3.29 -0.13 17.14
CA ALA A 229 1.94 0.11 16.64
C ALA A 229 0.86 -0.41 17.61
N ALA A 230 1.05 -1.60 18.17
CA ALA A 230 0.14 -2.18 19.16
C ALA A 230 0.09 -1.36 20.46
N THR A 231 1.25 -0.91 20.94
CA THR A 231 1.33 -0.01 22.09
C THR A 231 0.58 1.31 21.85
N CYS A 232 0.73 1.90 20.65
CA CYS A 232 -0.04 3.09 20.28
C CYS A 232 -1.54 2.78 20.16
N ALA A 233 -1.91 1.63 19.65
CA ALA A 233 -3.31 1.21 19.47
C ALA A 233 -4.11 1.12 20.78
N THR A 234 -3.46 0.94 21.94
CA THR A 234 -4.12 0.97 23.26
C THR A 234 -4.49 2.37 23.74
N ARG A 235 -3.94 3.39 23.12
CA ARG A 235 -4.17 4.78 23.52
C ARG A 235 -5.42 5.33 22.83
N THR A 236 -6.02 6.36 23.42
CA THR A 236 -7.25 6.98 22.90
C THR A 236 -7.12 8.48 22.62
N HIS A 237 -5.91 9.03 22.81
CA HIS A 237 -5.68 10.46 22.58
C HIS A 237 -5.50 10.76 21.09
N ALA A 238 -5.97 11.92 20.67
CA ALA A 238 -5.72 12.43 19.32
C ALA A 238 -4.28 12.97 19.23
N HIS A 239 -3.63 12.63 18.12
CA HIS A 239 -2.28 13.09 17.83
C HIS A 239 -2.30 13.97 16.58
N PRO A 240 -2.16 15.31 16.72
CA PRO A 240 -2.22 16.23 15.60
C PRO A 240 -0.99 16.11 14.70
N GLY A 241 -1.24 16.26 13.38
CA GLY A 241 -0.18 16.25 12.38
C GLY A 241 -0.75 16.63 11.01
N TYR A 242 0.09 16.66 9.98
CA TYR A 242 -0.33 16.99 8.60
C TYR A 242 -1.43 16.05 8.07
N TRP A 243 -1.50 14.82 8.60
CA TRP A 243 -2.55 13.85 8.27
C TRP A 243 -3.95 14.26 8.72
N CYS A 244 -4.08 15.26 9.62
CA CYS A 244 -5.39 15.76 10.04
C CYS A 244 -6.18 16.37 8.87
N GLY A 245 -5.51 16.94 7.87
CA GLY A 245 -6.13 17.45 6.66
C GLY A 245 -6.85 16.39 5.80
N TYR A 246 -6.53 15.11 6.03
CA TYR A 246 -7.11 13.98 5.28
C TYR A 246 -7.87 13.01 6.20
N CYS A 247 -8.06 13.36 7.46
CA CYS A 247 -8.61 12.47 8.46
C CYS A 247 -10.12 12.30 8.31
N ALA A 248 -10.56 11.08 8.03
CA ALA A 248 -11.98 10.74 7.93
C ALA A 248 -12.77 10.92 9.25
N TYR A 249 -12.09 11.14 10.36
CA TYR A 249 -12.66 11.29 11.69
C TYR A 249 -12.49 12.69 12.27
N VAL A 250 -12.13 13.68 11.45
CA VAL A 250 -11.92 15.06 11.90
C VAL A 250 -13.15 15.63 12.59
N SER A 251 -14.37 15.28 12.14
CA SER A 251 -15.63 15.77 12.76
C SER A 251 -15.86 15.26 14.18
N ALA A 252 -15.28 14.12 14.55
CA ALA A 252 -15.37 13.53 15.89
C ALA A 252 -14.14 13.85 16.76
N CYS A 253 -13.13 14.54 16.21
CA CYS A 253 -11.86 14.77 16.89
C CYS A 253 -11.98 15.85 17.98
N PRO A 254 -11.51 15.58 19.22
CA PRO A 254 -11.59 16.54 20.30
C PRO A 254 -10.69 17.78 20.11
N ILE A 255 -9.68 17.69 19.25
CA ILE A 255 -8.73 18.78 18.96
C ILE A 255 -8.95 19.45 17.60
N LYS A 256 -10.14 19.30 17.03
CA LYS A 256 -10.51 19.82 15.71
C LYS A 256 -10.22 21.30 15.49
N ALA A 257 -10.41 22.11 16.54
CA ALA A 257 -10.27 23.57 16.47
C ALA A 257 -8.81 24.03 16.21
N THR A 258 -7.81 23.21 16.54
CA THR A 258 -6.39 23.57 16.39
C THR A 258 -5.79 23.13 15.05
N ALA A 259 -6.48 22.28 14.30
CA ALA A 259 -5.99 21.71 13.03
C ALA A 259 -6.34 22.57 11.80
N THR A 260 -7.26 23.53 11.93
CA THR A 260 -7.75 24.40 10.83
C THR A 260 -7.05 25.75 10.71
N GLU A 261 -6.11 26.08 11.61
CA GLU A 261 -5.41 27.37 11.64
C GLU A 261 -3.96 27.31 11.11
N LYS A 262 -3.65 26.39 10.19
CA LYS A 262 -2.33 26.37 9.53
C LYS A 262 -2.44 26.20 8.02
#